data_78bc98d88668f3c29a788455b354de7b
#
_entry.id   78bc98d88668f3c29a788455b354de7b
#
_cell.length_a   1.000
_cell.length_b   1.000
_cell.length_c   1.000
_cell.angle_alpha   90.00
_cell.angle_beta   90.00
_cell.angle_gamma   90.00
#
_symmetry.space_group_name_H-M   'P 1'
#
loop_
_entity.id
_entity.type
_entity.pdbx_description
1 polymer ?
#
loop_
_entity_poly.entity_id
_entity_poly.type
_entity_poly.pdbx_seq_one_letter_code
_entity_poly.pdbx_strand_id
1 'polypeptide(L)'
;MLRPAFLLLASLFSTQLAQSVTLAEQAWVTVGTSGNPADKTGFGGVAYEFQIMKFEVTVREYAEFLDCVARQSDPHQLWVPAMGEHVITDLGQGGIRKDVPQCILREGVPGSWKYLPVPERKSCPVFFVSFFSALRYANWLHNGCQNGETESGAYDLTQGARVERSAVAKVWLPSEDEWYKAAYFQPEELGGPEGSYWRFPMCTEERPINADPGSEVTHAACFSRGFSGIAPVGSYPNAKAPCGALDMGGNVWEWIETSVFESKRVLRGGSSPHNWEKLQSNVRSNASPDRWYPDTGFRLARSAGN
;
A
#
# COMPACT_ATOMS: atom_id res chain seq x y z
N MET A 1 37.66 41.95 44.85
CA MET A 1 36.27 41.56 44.69
C MET A 1 36.03 41.19 43.25
N LEU A 2 36.12 39.90 42.90
CA LEU A 2 35.85 39.41 41.54
C LEU A 2 34.39 38.89 41.53
N ARG A 3 33.59 39.38 40.57
CA ARG A 3 32.27 38.89 40.27
C ARG A 3 32.37 37.72 39.26
N PRO A 4 31.67 36.58 39.48
CA PRO A 4 31.63 35.53 38.49
C PRO A 4 30.63 35.86 37.38
N ALA A 5 31.05 35.68 36.13
CA ALA A 5 30.21 35.74 34.94
C ALA A 5 29.42 34.43 34.82
N PHE A 6 28.09 34.53 34.84
CA PHE A 6 27.22 33.39 34.47
C PHE A 6 27.16 33.28 32.94
N LEU A 7 27.72 32.18 32.41
CA LEU A 7 27.47 31.78 31.02
C LEU A 7 26.09 31.09 30.98
N LEU A 8 25.13 31.75 30.30
CA LEU A 8 23.89 31.07 29.87
C LEU A 8 24.22 30.19 28.65
N LEU A 9 24.23 28.88 28.85
CA LEU A 9 24.15 27.93 27.73
C LEU A 9 22.71 27.95 27.20
N ALA A 10 22.49 28.59 26.08
CA ALA A 10 21.27 28.44 25.30
C ALA A 10 21.34 27.09 24.57
N SER A 11 20.58 26.07 25.07
CA SER A 11 20.36 24.85 24.37
C SER A 11 19.48 25.11 23.15
N LEU A 12 20.08 25.12 21.98
CA LEU A 12 19.39 25.06 20.69
C LEU A 12 18.73 23.68 20.56
N PHE A 13 17.47 23.56 20.97
CA PHE A 13 16.60 22.49 20.52
C PHE A 13 16.32 22.72 19.04
N SER A 14 17.04 22.06 18.15
CA SER A 14 16.64 21.94 16.76
C SER A 14 15.40 21.05 16.74
N THR A 15 14.22 21.65 16.66
CA THR A 15 13.01 20.96 16.24
C THR A 15 13.22 20.56 14.79
N GLN A 16 13.65 19.32 14.57
CA GLN A 16 13.52 18.68 13.28
C GLN A 16 12.01 18.63 12.99
N LEU A 17 11.54 19.54 12.12
CA LEU A 17 10.23 19.45 11.51
C LEU A 17 10.22 18.08 10.79
N ALA A 18 9.40 17.17 11.27
CA ALA A 18 9.13 15.94 10.55
C ALA A 18 8.64 16.35 9.15
N GLN A 19 9.39 16.00 8.12
CA GLN A 19 8.94 16.19 6.75
C GLN A 19 7.66 15.36 6.59
N SER A 20 6.54 16.03 6.35
CA SER A 20 5.28 15.38 6.09
C SER A 20 5.35 14.69 4.73
N VAL A 21 4.83 13.47 4.62
CA VAL A 21 4.64 12.77 3.34
C VAL A 21 3.92 13.69 2.37
N THR A 22 4.49 13.87 1.19
CA THR A 22 3.85 14.61 0.09
C THR A 22 3.75 13.73 -1.14
N LEU A 23 2.85 14.05 -2.06
CA LEU A 23 2.77 13.34 -3.35
C LEU A 23 4.10 13.35 -4.12
N ALA A 24 4.91 14.40 -3.94
CA ALA A 24 6.20 14.56 -4.61
C ALA A 24 7.29 13.63 -4.05
N GLU A 25 7.18 13.23 -2.77
CA GLU A 25 8.16 12.39 -2.09
C GLU A 25 7.93 10.89 -2.33
N GLN A 26 6.76 10.50 -2.83
CA GLN A 26 6.47 9.14 -3.20
C GLN A 26 7.25 8.71 -4.45
N ALA A 27 7.83 7.51 -4.42
CA ALA A 27 8.46 6.94 -5.59
C ALA A 27 7.41 6.44 -6.59
N TRP A 28 7.33 7.07 -7.76
CA TRP A 28 6.39 6.73 -8.83
C TRP A 28 7.11 6.09 -10.01
N VAL A 29 6.43 5.17 -10.69
CA VAL A 29 6.86 4.60 -11.97
C VAL A 29 5.78 4.80 -13.00
N THR A 30 6.19 5.09 -14.25
CA THR A 30 5.25 5.31 -15.36
C THR A 30 4.82 3.98 -15.96
N VAL A 31 3.52 3.82 -16.14
CA VAL A 31 2.89 2.73 -16.88
C VAL A 31 2.46 3.27 -18.25
N GLY A 32 3.33 3.06 -19.22
CA GLY A 32 3.19 3.58 -20.60
C GLY A 32 2.32 2.71 -21.50
N THR A 33 2.50 2.91 -22.83
CA THR A 33 1.79 2.16 -23.90
C THR A 33 0.28 2.29 -23.77
N SER A 34 -0.23 3.52 -23.97
CA SER A 34 -1.69 3.79 -23.94
C SER A 34 -2.41 3.00 -25.04
N GLY A 35 -3.62 2.53 -24.75
CA GLY A 35 -4.46 1.79 -25.71
C GLY A 35 -4.03 0.33 -25.94
N ASN A 36 -3.24 -0.26 -25.03
CA ASN A 36 -2.93 -1.68 -25.09
C ASN A 36 -4.21 -2.54 -24.95
N PRO A 37 -4.31 -3.68 -25.65
CA PRO A 37 -5.43 -4.61 -25.49
C PRO A 37 -5.43 -5.23 -24.09
N ALA A 38 -6.58 -5.69 -23.66
CA ALA A 38 -6.68 -6.52 -22.45
C ALA A 38 -6.05 -7.90 -22.69
N ASP A 39 -5.61 -8.55 -21.60
CA ASP A 39 -5.19 -9.95 -21.59
C ASP A 39 -6.39 -10.88 -21.91
N LYS A 40 -6.09 -12.14 -22.19
CA LYS A 40 -7.09 -13.23 -22.29
C LYS A 40 -7.99 -13.39 -21.05
N THR A 41 -7.54 -12.89 -19.91
CA THR A 41 -8.34 -12.80 -18.67
C THR A 41 -9.40 -11.70 -18.70
N GLY A 42 -9.34 -10.80 -19.70
CA GLY A 42 -10.21 -9.63 -19.85
C GLY A 42 -9.71 -8.38 -19.11
N PHE A 43 -8.54 -8.44 -18.45
CA PHE A 43 -7.98 -7.32 -17.66
C PHE A 43 -6.74 -6.71 -18.31
N GLY A 44 -6.38 -5.50 -17.86
CA GLY A 44 -5.15 -4.80 -18.20
C GLY A 44 -5.24 -3.87 -19.40
N GLY A 45 -6.38 -3.77 -20.09
CA GLY A 45 -6.59 -2.81 -21.16
C GLY A 45 -6.78 -1.39 -20.64
N VAL A 46 -5.81 -0.48 -20.84
CA VAL A 46 -5.86 0.90 -20.36
C VAL A 46 -5.58 1.88 -21.48
N ALA A 47 -6.52 2.81 -21.72
CA ALA A 47 -6.50 3.74 -22.84
C ALA A 47 -5.52 4.92 -22.66
N TYR A 48 -4.89 5.07 -21.49
CA TYR A 48 -4.04 6.21 -21.14
C TYR A 48 -2.77 5.78 -20.40
N GLU A 49 -1.80 6.65 -20.35
CA GLU A 49 -0.62 6.53 -19.48
C GLU A 49 -0.94 7.04 -18.09
N PHE A 50 -0.39 6.39 -17.08
CA PHE A 50 -0.52 6.77 -15.68
C PHE A 50 0.77 6.45 -14.92
N GLN A 51 0.84 6.88 -13.68
CA GLN A 51 1.90 6.47 -12.77
C GLN A 51 1.30 5.66 -11.63
N ILE A 52 2.06 4.66 -11.17
CA ILE A 52 1.73 3.87 -9.99
C ILE A 52 2.86 4.00 -8.97
N MET A 53 2.55 3.91 -7.69
CA MET A 53 3.58 3.88 -6.66
C MET A 53 4.51 2.69 -6.89
N LYS A 54 5.81 2.94 -6.81
CA LYS A 54 6.84 1.90 -6.98
C LYS A 54 6.73 0.80 -5.93
N PHE A 55 6.28 1.16 -4.74
CA PHE A 55 6.09 0.29 -3.57
C PHE A 55 4.67 0.41 -3.03
N GLU A 56 4.27 -0.51 -2.17
CA GLU A 56 3.08 -0.35 -1.33
C GLU A 56 3.27 0.81 -0.34
N VAL A 57 2.18 1.40 0.15
CA VAL A 57 2.21 2.38 1.25
C VAL A 57 2.79 1.73 2.49
N THR A 58 3.81 2.34 3.06
CA THR A 58 4.53 1.80 4.22
C THR A 58 3.83 2.11 5.56
N VAL A 59 4.17 1.32 6.57
CA VAL A 59 3.76 1.55 7.97
C VAL A 59 4.11 2.97 8.43
N ARG A 60 5.31 3.49 8.05
CA ARG A 60 5.72 4.85 8.38
C ARG A 60 4.79 5.89 7.76
N GLU A 61 4.53 5.79 6.47
CA GLU A 61 3.70 6.75 5.75
C GLU A 61 2.26 6.75 6.26
N TYR A 62 1.74 5.58 6.60
CA TYR A 62 0.39 5.47 7.17
C TYR A 62 0.34 6.00 8.61
N ALA A 63 1.38 5.83 9.41
CA ALA A 63 1.46 6.42 10.76
C ALA A 63 1.51 7.96 10.70
N GLU A 64 2.22 8.54 9.74
CA GLU A 64 2.22 9.99 9.48
C GLU A 64 0.82 10.50 9.10
N PHE A 65 0.11 9.77 8.25
CA PHE A 65 -1.29 10.05 7.94
C PHE A 65 -2.16 10.07 9.20
N LEU A 66 -2.06 9.02 10.04
CA LEU A 66 -2.81 8.94 11.30
C LEU A 66 -2.49 10.11 12.24
N ASP A 67 -1.22 10.49 12.37
CA ASP A 67 -0.82 11.65 13.18
C ASP A 67 -1.41 12.97 12.67
N CYS A 68 -1.66 13.09 11.37
CA CYS A 68 -2.30 14.26 10.79
C CYS A 68 -3.81 14.28 11.04
N VAL A 69 -4.51 13.16 10.82
CA VAL A 69 -5.98 13.16 10.72
C VAL A 69 -6.70 12.54 11.91
N ALA A 70 -6.04 11.66 12.67
CA ALA A 70 -6.66 10.88 13.75
C ALA A 70 -6.17 11.25 15.16
N ARG A 71 -5.31 12.27 15.29
CA ARG A 71 -4.69 12.66 16.56
C ARG A 71 -5.68 13.09 17.62
N GLN A 72 -6.71 13.82 17.26
CA GLN A 72 -7.74 14.30 18.18
C GLN A 72 -8.87 13.30 18.36
N SER A 73 -9.31 12.71 17.28
CA SER A 73 -10.34 11.67 17.25
C SER A 73 -10.17 10.80 16.02
N ASP A 74 -10.57 9.56 16.09
CA ASP A 74 -10.56 8.60 14.99
C ASP A 74 -11.95 7.96 14.80
N PRO A 75 -12.93 8.74 14.32
CA PRO A 75 -14.31 8.27 14.14
C PRO A 75 -14.43 7.19 13.07
N HIS A 76 -13.45 7.08 12.18
CA HIS A 76 -13.44 6.15 11.07
C HIS A 76 -12.61 4.90 11.31
N GLN A 77 -12.06 4.73 12.53
CA GLN A 77 -11.22 3.59 12.90
C GLN A 77 -10.07 3.36 11.91
N LEU A 78 -9.39 4.46 11.55
CA LEU A 78 -8.21 4.44 10.68
C LEU A 78 -7.07 3.66 11.34
N TRP A 79 -6.94 3.80 12.67
CA TRP A 79 -6.16 2.92 13.50
C TRP A 79 -7.06 1.89 14.18
N VAL A 80 -6.70 0.64 14.12
CA VAL A 80 -7.41 -0.45 14.80
C VAL A 80 -6.50 -1.11 15.84
N PRO A 81 -7.05 -1.65 16.96
CA PRO A 81 -6.25 -2.31 17.99
C PRO A 81 -5.28 -3.37 17.44
N ALA A 82 -5.68 -4.08 16.39
CA ALA A 82 -4.85 -5.06 15.71
C ALA A 82 -3.51 -4.50 15.20
N MET A 83 -3.40 -3.20 14.93
CA MET A 83 -2.14 -2.58 14.51
C MET A 83 -1.13 -2.45 15.66
N GLY A 84 -1.61 -2.25 16.88
CA GLY A 84 -0.78 -1.92 18.06
C GLY A 84 -0.76 -2.99 19.14
N GLU A 85 -1.56 -4.01 19.03
CA GLU A 85 -1.64 -5.09 20.01
C GLU A 85 -1.18 -6.41 19.37
N HIS A 86 -0.60 -7.31 20.14
CA HIS A 86 -0.40 -8.68 19.72
C HIS A 86 -1.76 -9.38 19.66
N VAL A 87 -2.51 -9.12 18.61
CA VAL A 87 -3.90 -9.54 18.53
C VAL A 87 -3.96 -10.99 18.12
N ILE A 88 -4.59 -11.67 19.00
CA ILE A 88 -5.26 -12.94 18.80
C ILE A 88 -6.48 -12.66 17.90
N THR A 89 -6.31 -12.60 16.59
CA THR A 89 -7.46 -12.43 15.70
C THR A 89 -8.10 -13.77 15.42
N ASP A 90 -9.36 -13.88 15.81
CA ASP A 90 -10.24 -14.90 15.25
C ASP A 90 -10.53 -14.52 13.78
N LEU A 91 -9.82 -15.14 12.86
CA LEU A 91 -9.98 -14.94 11.42
C LEU A 91 -11.23 -15.67 10.88
N GLY A 92 -12.25 -15.89 11.71
CA GLY A 92 -13.52 -16.48 11.29
C GLY A 92 -13.51 -18.01 11.15
N GLN A 93 -12.43 -18.66 11.57
CA GLN A 93 -12.28 -20.12 11.59
C GLN A 93 -11.95 -20.70 12.99
N GLY A 94 -12.26 -19.95 14.04
CA GLY A 94 -12.15 -20.43 15.42
C GLY A 94 -10.73 -20.61 15.96
N GLY A 95 -9.74 -19.97 15.36
CA GLY A 95 -8.33 -20.06 15.76
C GLY A 95 -7.74 -18.75 16.20
N ILE A 96 -7.11 -18.78 17.39
CA ILE A 96 -6.30 -17.66 17.92
C ILE A 96 -4.95 -17.68 17.18
N ARG A 97 -4.62 -16.65 16.38
CA ARG A 97 -3.29 -16.48 15.80
C ARG A 97 -2.45 -15.50 16.62
N LYS A 98 -1.30 -15.97 17.09
CA LYS A 98 -0.32 -15.18 17.86
C LYS A 98 0.85 -14.67 17.03
N ASP A 99 0.88 -14.97 15.74
CA ASP A 99 2.00 -14.73 14.84
C ASP A 99 1.84 -13.48 13.96
N VAL A 100 0.77 -12.71 14.15
CA VAL A 100 0.59 -11.46 13.41
C VAL A 100 1.32 -10.33 14.16
N PRO A 101 2.30 -9.68 13.53
CA PRO A 101 3.09 -8.65 14.19
C PRO A 101 2.31 -7.35 14.33
N GLN A 102 2.72 -6.55 15.32
CA GLN A 102 2.32 -5.15 15.40
C GLN A 102 2.92 -4.33 14.26
N CYS A 103 2.28 -3.24 13.87
CA CYS A 103 2.83 -2.33 12.87
C CYS A 103 2.82 -0.86 13.32
N ILE A 104 1.74 -0.39 13.98
CA ILE A 104 1.62 1.00 14.45
C ILE A 104 1.09 0.99 15.89
N LEU A 105 1.89 1.50 16.82
CA LEU A 105 1.49 1.71 18.19
C LEU A 105 0.70 3.01 18.31
N ARG A 106 -0.29 3.05 19.20
CA ARG A 106 -1.00 4.27 19.58
C ARG A 106 -0.72 4.59 21.05
N GLU A 107 -0.18 5.76 21.31
CA GLU A 107 0.16 6.24 22.65
C GLU A 107 -0.60 7.52 23.00
N GLY A 108 -0.72 7.82 24.28
CA GLY A 108 -1.38 9.03 24.78
C GLY A 108 -2.80 8.79 25.27
N VAL A 109 -3.62 9.82 25.17
CA VAL A 109 -5.02 9.81 25.63
C VAL A 109 -5.93 10.41 24.54
N PRO A 110 -7.25 10.17 24.60
CA PRO A 110 -8.21 10.81 23.69
C PRO A 110 -7.98 12.32 23.59
N GLY A 111 -7.89 12.83 22.36
CA GLY A 111 -7.60 14.23 22.06
C GLY A 111 -6.13 14.57 21.85
N SER A 112 -5.20 13.63 22.11
CA SER A 112 -3.77 13.84 21.91
C SER A 112 -3.01 12.56 21.55
N TRP A 113 -3.61 11.70 20.73
CA TRP A 113 -2.99 10.46 20.28
C TRP A 113 -1.71 10.72 19.48
N LYS A 114 -0.77 9.79 19.61
CA LYS A 114 0.42 9.68 18.76
C LYS A 114 0.46 8.29 18.15
N TYR A 115 0.82 8.22 16.88
CA TYR A 115 0.90 6.98 16.13
C TYR A 115 2.35 6.70 15.74
N LEU A 116 2.93 5.68 16.36
CA LEU A 116 4.35 5.38 16.24
C LEU A 116 4.53 4.10 15.42
N PRO A 117 5.23 4.15 14.27
CA PRO A 117 5.57 2.94 13.55
C PRO A 117 6.45 2.04 14.42
N VAL A 118 6.15 0.75 14.46
CA VAL A 118 7.05 -0.24 15.08
C VAL A 118 8.38 -0.18 14.33
N PRO A 119 9.53 0.05 15.02
CA PRO A 119 10.80 0.36 14.35
C PRO A 119 11.22 -0.64 13.28
N GLU A 120 11.05 -1.94 13.55
CA GLU A 120 11.42 -3.05 12.65
C GLU A 120 10.45 -3.17 11.47
N ARG A 121 9.27 -2.52 11.54
CA ARG A 121 8.21 -2.58 10.54
C ARG A 121 8.01 -1.28 9.77
N LYS A 122 8.69 -0.20 10.13
CA LYS A 122 8.49 1.14 9.54
C LYS A 122 8.56 1.17 8.01
N SER A 123 9.40 0.31 7.43
CA SER A 123 9.58 0.18 5.97
C SER A 123 8.82 -1.00 5.36
N CYS A 124 8.06 -1.77 6.15
CA CYS A 124 7.14 -2.78 5.60
C CYS A 124 5.89 -2.10 5.05
N PRO A 125 5.15 -2.75 4.13
CA PRO A 125 3.82 -2.25 3.76
C PRO A 125 2.91 -2.19 4.98
N VAL A 126 2.01 -1.22 5.01
CA VAL A 126 0.95 -1.17 6.03
C VAL A 126 -0.04 -2.31 5.79
N PHE A 127 -0.54 -2.90 6.85
CA PHE A 127 -1.60 -3.91 6.86
C PHE A 127 -2.62 -3.61 7.96
N PHE A 128 -3.71 -4.37 8.07
CA PHE A 128 -4.89 -4.03 8.86
C PHE A 128 -5.60 -2.76 8.38
N VAL A 129 -5.50 -2.46 7.11
CA VAL A 129 -6.17 -1.31 6.48
C VAL A 129 -7.44 -1.79 5.78
N SER A 130 -8.58 -1.12 6.01
CA SER A 130 -9.78 -1.35 5.23
C SER A 130 -9.71 -0.63 3.88
N PHE A 131 -10.58 -1.00 2.94
CA PHE A 131 -10.69 -0.30 1.67
C PHE A 131 -11.02 1.18 1.88
N PHE A 132 -11.98 1.49 2.77
CA PHE A 132 -12.34 2.89 3.05
C PHE A 132 -11.22 3.67 3.74
N SER A 133 -10.38 3.01 4.55
CA SER A 133 -9.19 3.66 5.12
C SER A 133 -8.15 3.99 4.04
N ALA A 134 -7.99 3.11 3.03
CA ALA A 134 -7.11 3.38 1.89
C ALA A 134 -7.66 4.55 1.02
N LEU A 135 -8.98 4.66 0.83
CA LEU A 135 -9.59 5.81 0.15
C LEU A 135 -9.39 7.12 0.92
N ARG A 136 -9.47 7.10 2.26
CA ARG A 136 -9.19 8.26 3.10
C ARG A 136 -7.75 8.71 3.00
N TYR A 137 -6.82 7.77 2.93
CA TYR A 137 -5.42 8.06 2.66
C TYR A 137 -5.24 8.73 1.27
N ALA A 138 -5.90 8.23 0.23
CA ALA A 138 -5.89 8.84 -1.09
C ALA A 138 -6.51 10.26 -1.08
N ASN A 139 -7.63 10.48 -0.37
CA ASN A 139 -8.23 11.79 -0.20
C ASN A 139 -7.29 12.77 0.52
N TRP A 140 -6.63 12.34 1.59
CA TRP A 140 -5.66 13.14 2.31
C TRP A 140 -4.50 13.60 1.42
N LEU A 141 -3.93 12.70 0.61
CA LEU A 141 -2.90 13.06 -0.38
C LEU A 141 -3.44 13.97 -1.47
N HIS A 142 -4.65 13.71 -1.98
CA HIS A 142 -5.31 14.55 -2.99
C HIS A 142 -5.47 15.99 -2.49
N ASN A 143 -5.82 16.17 -1.22
CA ASN A 143 -6.03 17.44 -0.55
C ASN A 143 -4.72 18.11 -0.07
N GLY A 144 -3.55 17.57 -0.43
CA GLY A 144 -2.24 18.16 -0.13
C GLY A 144 -1.74 17.88 1.28
N CYS A 145 -2.12 16.76 1.87
CA CYS A 145 -1.67 16.29 3.20
C CYS A 145 -2.05 17.26 4.34
N GLN A 146 -3.13 18.00 4.18
CA GLN A 146 -3.60 18.93 5.20
C GLN A 146 -4.48 18.24 6.24
N ASN A 147 -4.53 18.80 7.44
CA ASN A 147 -5.28 18.27 8.55
C ASN A 147 -6.78 18.16 8.26
N GLY A 148 -7.35 17.00 8.43
CA GLY A 148 -8.76 16.80 8.72
C GLY A 148 -9.66 16.33 7.58
N GLU A 149 -9.44 16.72 6.32
CA GLU A 149 -10.38 16.37 5.26
C GLU A 149 -10.05 15.03 4.61
N THR A 150 -10.78 13.99 4.99
CA THR A 150 -10.61 12.62 4.45
C THR A 150 -11.87 12.07 3.79
N GLU A 151 -13.04 12.73 3.95
CA GLU A 151 -14.32 12.21 3.47
C GLU A 151 -14.62 12.62 2.02
N SER A 152 -13.92 13.64 1.52
CA SER A 152 -14.05 14.11 0.13
C SER A 152 -12.68 14.42 -0.50
N GLY A 153 -12.62 14.42 -1.84
CA GLY A 153 -11.38 14.68 -2.59
C GLY A 153 -11.28 13.81 -3.84
N ALA A 154 -10.38 12.86 -3.87
CA ALA A 154 -10.32 11.84 -4.92
C ALA A 154 -11.57 10.96 -4.95
N TYR A 155 -12.23 10.82 -3.80
CA TYR A 155 -13.44 10.04 -3.58
C TYR A 155 -14.40 10.79 -2.65
N ASP A 156 -15.70 10.75 -2.96
CA ASP A 156 -16.77 11.17 -2.06
C ASP A 156 -17.25 9.97 -1.23
N LEU A 157 -16.82 9.87 0.01
CA LEU A 157 -17.10 8.72 0.87
C LEU A 157 -18.56 8.70 1.40
N THR A 158 -19.33 9.77 1.22
CA THR A 158 -20.78 9.78 1.54
C THR A 158 -21.56 8.81 0.65
N GLN A 159 -20.99 8.40 -0.49
CA GLN A 159 -21.58 7.42 -1.41
C GLN A 159 -21.51 5.97 -0.89
N GLY A 160 -20.75 5.72 0.19
CA GLY A 160 -20.61 4.39 0.79
C GLY A 160 -20.11 3.34 -0.20
N ALA A 161 -20.80 2.21 -0.33
CA ALA A 161 -20.40 1.11 -1.21
C ALA A 161 -20.35 1.50 -2.70
N ARG A 162 -21.06 2.55 -3.11
CA ARG A 162 -21.10 3.04 -4.49
C ARG A 162 -20.06 4.12 -4.79
N VAL A 163 -19.09 4.30 -3.90
CA VAL A 163 -18.02 5.27 -4.08
C VAL A 163 -17.25 5.01 -5.37
N GLU A 164 -17.10 6.06 -6.17
CA GLU A 164 -16.36 6.08 -7.42
C GLU A 164 -15.29 7.16 -7.40
N ARG A 165 -14.24 6.98 -8.21
CA ARG A 165 -13.16 7.94 -8.38
C ARG A 165 -13.69 9.22 -9.05
N SER A 166 -13.36 10.36 -8.49
CA SER A 166 -13.62 11.67 -9.08
C SER A 166 -12.81 11.85 -10.37
N ALA A 167 -13.44 12.47 -11.38
CA ALA A 167 -12.76 12.80 -12.65
C ALA A 167 -11.56 13.79 -12.46
N VAL A 168 -11.52 14.51 -11.34
CA VAL A 168 -10.44 15.44 -10.99
C VAL A 168 -9.48 14.89 -9.94
N ALA A 169 -9.54 13.58 -9.67
CA ALA A 169 -8.65 12.94 -8.73
C ALA A 169 -7.18 13.10 -9.17
N LYS A 170 -6.33 13.57 -8.27
CA LYS A 170 -4.88 13.68 -8.49
C LYS A 170 -4.16 12.37 -8.19
N VAL A 171 -4.71 11.60 -7.27
CA VAL A 171 -4.20 10.31 -6.80
C VAL A 171 -5.37 9.43 -6.39
N TRP A 172 -5.26 8.11 -6.62
CA TRP A 172 -6.36 7.17 -6.42
C TRP A 172 -5.86 5.74 -6.17
N LEU A 173 -6.71 4.85 -5.68
CA LEU A 173 -6.47 3.41 -5.75
C LEU A 173 -6.55 2.96 -7.21
N PRO A 174 -5.61 2.17 -7.71
CA PRO A 174 -5.68 1.70 -9.09
C PRO A 174 -6.97 0.88 -9.33
N SER A 175 -7.53 1.00 -10.53
CA SER A 175 -8.51 0.04 -11.01
C SER A 175 -7.87 -1.33 -11.22
N GLU A 176 -8.67 -2.38 -11.42
CA GLU A 176 -8.11 -3.70 -11.70
C GLU A 176 -7.30 -3.71 -13.00
N ASP A 177 -7.74 -2.99 -14.03
CA ASP A 177 -7.01 -2.88 -15.29
C ASP A 177 -5.70 -2.11 -15.14
N GLU A 178 -5.69 -1.00 -14.39
CA GLU A 178 -4.47 -0.24 -14.10
C GLU A 178 -3.46 -1.08 -13.32
N TRP A 179 -3.89 -1.73 -12.25
CA TRP A 179 -3.03 -2.57 -11.43
C TRP A 179 -2.48 -3.77 -12.23
N TYR A 180 -3.36 -4.44 -13.00
CA TYR A 180 -3.03 -5.59 -13.81
C TYR A 180 -2.02 -5.24 -14.91
N LYS A 181 -2.23 -4.13 -15.61
CA LYS A 181 -1.30 -3.61 -16.60
C LYS A 181 0.07 -3.33 -15.98
N ALA A 182 0.10 -2.63 -14.85
CA ALA A 182 1.36 -2.32 -14.15
C ALA A 182 2.13 -3.58 -13.74
N ALA A 183 1.41 -4.62 -13.31
CA ALA A 183 2.01 -5.85 -12.80
C ALA A 183 2.52 -6.79 -13.90
N TYR A 184 1.81 -6.88 -15.04
CA TYR A 184 2.05 -7.99 -15.98
C TYR A 184 2.31 -7.56 -17.42
N PHE A 185 1.91 -6.36 -17.84
CA PHE A 185 1.97 -5.96 -19.25
C PHE A 185 3.37 -5.54 -19.68
N GLN A 186 3.89 -6.22 -20.70
CA GLN A 186 5.09 -5.83 -21.43
C GLN A 186 4.87 -6.16 -22.91
N PRO A 187 4.93 -5.17 -23.83
CA PRO A 187 4.82 -5.43 -25.26
C PRO A 187 5.85 -6.47 -25.74
N GLU A 188 5.46 -7.33 -26.66
CA GLU A 188 6.34 -8.37 -27.23
C GLU A 188 7.59 -7.75 -27.85
N GLU A 189 7.46 -6.61 -28.54
CA GLU A 189 8.58 -5.87 -29.15
C GLU A 189 9.57 -5.30 -28.12
N LEU A 190 9.16 -5.22 -26.84
CA LEU A 190 10.03 -4.84 -25.73
C LEU A 190 10.49 -6.04 -24.88
N GLY A 191 10.37 -7.26 -25.45
CA GLY A 191 10.81 -8.50 -24.81
C GLY A 191 9.75 -9.14 -23.89
N GLY A 192 8.50 -8.75 -24.04
CA GLY A 192 7.37 -9.40 -23.39
C GLY A 192 7.08 -10.80 -23.93
N PRO A 193 6.25 -11.59 -23.24
CA PRO A 193 5.82 -12.90 -23.69
C PRO A 193 4.80 -12.79 -24.83
N GLU A 194 4.50 -13.91 -25.48
CA GLU A 194 3.38 -14.02 -26.42
C GLU A 194 2.08 -13.55 -25.75
N GLY A 195 1.37 -12.60 -26.38
CA GLY A 195 0.20 -11.94 -25.84
C GLY A 195 0.51 -10.79 -24.87
N SER A 196 1.79 -10.41 -24.71
CA SER A 196 2.26 -9.23 -23.95
C SER A 196 1.97 -9.21 -22.46
N TYR A 197 1.54 -10.31 -21.83
CA TYR A 197 1.26 -10.39 -20.41
C TYR A 197 1.95 -11.56 -19.74
N TRP A 198 2.82 -11.25 -18.78
CA TRP A 198 3.52 -12.24 -17.98
C TRP A 198 2.56 -13.00 -17.04
N ARG A 199 2.90 -14.26 -16.77
CA ARG A 199 2.21 -15.06 -15.76
C ARG A 199 2.42 -14.53 -14.34
N PHE A 200 3.63 -14.01 -14.06
CA PHE A 200 4.01 -13.47 -12.75
C PHE A 200 4.55 -12.04 -12.88
N PRO A 201 4.34 -11.19 -11.87
CA PRO A 201 4.63 -9.76 -11.98
C PRO A 201 6.13 -9.41 -12.00
N MET A 202 7.03 -10.37 -11.77
CA MET A 202 8.48 -10.19 -11.88
C MET A 202 9.03 -10.62 -13.27
N CYS A 203 8.25 -10.42 -14.33
CA CYS A 203 8.66 -10.70 -15.72
C CYS A 203 9.09 -12.16 -15.94
N THR A 204 8.30 -13.13 -15.48
CA THR A 204 8.60 -14.55 -15.65
C THR A 204 7.36 -15.40 -15.86
N GLU A 205 7.49 -16.46 -16.67
CA GLU A 205 6.54 -17.56 -16.78
C GLU A 205 6.79 -18.66 -15.76
N GLU A 206 8.01 -18.69 -15.19
CA GLU A 206 8.44 -19.69 -14.21
C GLU A 206 7.93 -19.38 -12.81
N ARG A 207 7.82 -20.43 -11.99
CA ARG A 207 7.44 -20.30 -10.59
C ARG A 207 8.42 -19.38 -9.84
N PRO A 208 7.92 -18.33 -9.14
CA PRO A 208 8.74 -17.49 -8.30
C PRO A 208 9.45 -18.26 -7.15
N ILE A 209 10.58 -17.74 -6.73
CA ILE A 209 11.36 -18.27 -5.62
C ILE A 209 10.98 -17.51 -4.34
N ASN A 210 10.60 -18.26 -3.28
CA ASN A 210 10.52 -17.69 -1.95
C ASN A 210 11.95 -17.44 -1.44
N ALA A 211 12.34 -16.19 -1.38
CA ALA A 211 13.70 -15.78 -1.01
C ALA A 211 13.70 -14.87 0.22
N ASP A 212 14.83 -14.80 0.91
CA ASP A 212 15.00 -13.84 1.98
C ASP A 212 15.09 -12.39 1.47
N PRO A 213 14.67 -11.40 2.28
CA PRO A 213 14.84 -9.99 1.97
C PRO A 213 16.28 -9.66 1.60
N GLY A 214 16.47 -8.87 0.54
CA GLY A 214 17.79 -8.56 -0.02
C GLY A 214 18.28 -9.53 -1.09
N SER A 215 17.48 -10.52 -1.47
CA SER A 215 17.83 -11.44 -2.55
C SER A 215 17.97 -10.72 -3.88
N GLU A 216 19.02 -11.01 -4.62
CA GLU A 216 19.31 -10.48 -5.96
C GLU A 216 18.66 -11.31 -7.09
N VAL A 217 17.93 -12.36 -6.75
CA VAL A 217 17.25 -13.22 -7.73
C VAL A 217 16.12 -12.44 -8.43
N THR A 218 16.09 -12.45 -9.75
CA THR A 218 15.17 -11.64 -10.58
C THR A 218 13.69 -12.06 -10.46
N HIS A 219 13.42 -13.27 -10.00
CA HIS A 219 12.05 -13.79 -9.78
C HIS A 219 11.81 -14.19 -8.32
N ALA A 220 12.50 -13.50 -7.39
CA ALA A 220 12.26 -13.64 -5.96
C ALA A 220 10.97 -12.91 -5.55
N ALA A 221 10.29 -13.45 -4.54
CA ALA A 221 9.12 -12.79 -3.95
C ALA A 221 8.92 -13.23 -2.49
N CYS A 222 8.19 -12.41 -1.75
CA CYS A 222 7.80 -12.69 -0.36
C CYS A 222 6.48 -13.47 -0.32
N PHE A 223 6.55 -14.79 -0.22
CA PHE A 223 5.38 -15.68 -0.06
C PHE A 223 5.72 -16.90 0.81
N SER A 224 4.72 -17.64 1.28
CA SER A 224 4.90 -18.81 2.16
C SER A 224 5.76 -18.56 3.41
N ARG A 225 5.68 -17.33 3.98
CA ARG A 225 6.48 -16.88 5.12
C ARG A 225 5.65 -16.59 6.38
N GLY A 226 4.32 -16.79 6.31
CA GLY A 226 3.41 -16.41 7.38
C GLY A 226 3.23 -14.88 7.49
N PHE A 227 2.43 -14.43 8.44
CA PHE A 227 2.18 -12.99 8.66
C PHE A 227 3.40 -12.26 9.20
N SER A 228 4.23 -12.92 10.00
CA SER A 228 5.48 -12.35 10.51
C SER A 228 6.54 -12.13 9.42
N GLY A 229 6.39 -12.80 8.29
CA GLY A 229 7.32 -12.77 7.17
C GLY A 229 7.15 -11.59 6.21
N ILE A 230 6.18 -10.68 6.43
CA ILE A 230 6.05 -9.44 5.66
C ILE A 230 7.38 -8.69 5.67
N ALA A 231 7.93 -8.42 4.48
CA ALA A 231 9.25 -7.84 4.29
C ALA A 231 9.18 -6.30 4.11
N PRO A 232 10.27 -5.56 4.37
CA PRO A 232 10.38 -4.17 3.96
C PRO A 232 10.14 -4.04 2.44
N VAL A 233 9.45 -2.97 2.02
CA VAL A 233 9.19 -2.73 0.60
C VAL A 233 10.50 -2.62 -0.18
N GLY A 234 10.53 -3.13 -1.40
CA GLY A 234 11.73 -3.13 -2.23
C GLY A 234 12.81 -4.14 -1.83
N SER A 235 12.49 -5.10 -0.96
CA SER A 235 13.43 -6.14 -0.52
C SER A 235 13.94 -7.05 -1.64
N TYR A 236 13.31 -7.02 -2.80
CA TYR A 236 13.68 -7.83 -3.98
C TYR A 236 13.97 -6.91 -5.18
N PRO A 237 15.10 -6.19 -5.18
CA PRO A 237 15.34 -5.07 -6.10
C PRO A 237 15.43 -5.48 -7.58
N ASN A 238 15.70 -6.74 -7.88
CA ASN A 238 15.79 -7.28 -9.23
C ASN A 238 14.48 -7.95 -9.71
N ALA A 239 13.52 -8.18 -8.82
CA ALA A 239 12.22 -8.78 -9.13
C ALA A 239 11.17 -7.71 -9.47
N LYS A 240 11.46 -6.91 -10.51
CA LYS A 240 10.62 -5.78 -10.94
C LYS A 240 9.50 -6.24 -11.85
N ALA A 241 8.34 -5.61 -11.69
CA ALA A 241 7.30 -5.65 -12.70
C ALA A 241 7.74 -4.92 -13.99
N PRO A 242 7.08 -5.16 -15.13
CA PRO A 242 7.46 -4.54 -16.41
C PRO A 242 7.55 -3.01 -16.37
N CYS A 243 6.69 -2.34 -15.62
CA CYS A 243 6.73 -0.90 -15.42
C CYS A 243 7.83 -0.43 -14.44
N GLY A 244 8.53 -1.34 -13.76
CA GLY A 244 9.56 -1.04 -12.76
C GLY A 244 9.04 -0.96 -11.32
N ALA A 245 7.75 -1.21 -11.07
CA ALA A 245 7.21 -1.36 -9.72
C ALA A 245 7.78 -2.61 -9.05
N LEU A 246 7.86 -2.58 -7.74
CA LEU A 246 8.33 -3.70 -6.91
C LEU A 246 7.20 -4.23 -6.04
N ASP A 247 7.38 -5.46 -5.56
CA ASP A 247 6.46 -6.14 -4.64
C ASP A 247 5.01 -6.30 -5.18
N MET A 248 4.83 -6.25 -6.53
CA MET A 248 3.53 -6.49 -7.19
C MET A 248 3.05 -7.94 -7.03
N GLY A 249 3.85 -8.81 -6.44
CA GLY A 249 3.50 -10.19 -6.14
C GLY A 249 4.09 -10.66 -4.81
N GLY A 250 3.21 -11.04 -3.87
CA GLY A 250 3.57 -11.40 -2.51
C GLY A 250 3.47 -10.22 -1.55
N ASN A 251 4.15 -10.26 -0.44
CA ASN A 251 4.18 -9.28 0.64
C ASN A 251 2.80 -9.06 1.26
N VAL A 252 1.96 -8.17 0.71
CA VAL A 252 0.56 -7.99 1.11
C VAL A 252 -0.39 -8.04 -0.09
N TRP A 253 -1.62 -8.51 0.11
CA TRP A 253 -2.71 -8.25 -0.82
C TRP A 253 -2.93 -6.75 -0.95
N GLU A 254 -3.24 -6.29 -2.15
CA GLU A 254 -3.49 -4.88 -2.39
C GLU A 254 -4.95 -4.60 -2.72
N TRP A 255 -5.55 -3.64 -1.99
CA TRP A 255 -6.84 -3.09 -2.33
C TRP A 255 -6.77 -2.35 -3.66
N ILE A 256 -7.76 -2.61 -4.52
CA ILE A 256 -7.99 -1.83 -5.75
C ILE A 256 -9.44 -1.33 -5.79
N GLU A 257 -9.70 -0.28 -6.58
CA GLU A 257 -11.03 0.36 -6.54
C GLU A 257 -12.16 -0.47 -7.14
N THR A 258 -11.85 -1.51 -7.92
CA THR A 258 -12.84 -2.34 -8.62
C THR A 258 -13.77 -3.06 -7.66
N SER A 259 -15.07 -2.89 -7.87
CA SER A 259 -16.13 -3.56 -7.12
C SER A 259 -16.53 -4.89 -7.76
N VAL A 260 -16.85 -5.87 -6.93
CA VAL A 260 -17.43 -7.16 -7.35
C VAL A 260 -18.54 -7.56 -6.40
N PHE A 261 -19.52 -8.32 -6.89
CA PHE A 261 -20.65 -8.80 -6.08
C PHE A 261 -21.34 -7.69 -5.25
N GLU A 262 -21.51 -6.49 -5.84
CA GLU A 262 -22.19 -5.30 -5.31
C GLU A 262 -21.60 -4.75 -3.98
N SER A 263 -20.97 -5.58 -3.16
CA SER A 263 -20.54 -5.21 -1.80
C SER A 263 -19.10 -5.55 -1.47
N LYS A 264 -18.32 -6.08 -2.42
CA LYS A 264 -16.92 -6.45 -2.19
C LYS A 264 -15.97 -5.71 -3.12
N ARG A 265 -14.75 -5.51 -2.66
CA ARG A 265 -13.66 -4.93 -3.44
C ARG A 265 -12.61 -5.99 -3.78
N VAL A 266 -12.01 -5.85 -4.94
CA VAL A 266 -11.00 -6.79 -5.42
C VAL A 266 -9.68 -6.58 -4.69
N LEU A 267 -8.97 -7.68 -4.52
CA LEU A 267 -7.59 -7.74 -4.03
C LEU A 267 -6.70 -8.42 -5.07
N ARG A 268 -5.49 -7.90 -5.27
CA ARG A 268 -4.51 -8.44 -6.20
C ARG A 268 -3.14 -8.65 -5.53
N GLY A 269 -2.28 -9.45 -6.17
CA GLY A 269 -0.86 -9.61 -5.83
C GLY A 269 -0.52 -10.85 -5.00
N GLY A 270 -1.45 -11.36 -4.18
CA GLY A 270 -1.12 -12.38 -3.18
C GLY A 270 -0.46 -11.74 -1.95
N SER A 271 -0.08 -12.54 -0.96
CA SER A 271 0.58 -12.03 0.25
C SER A 271 1.52 -13.05 0.88
N SER A 272 2.32 -12.58 1.85
CA SER A 272 3.35 -13.36 2.54
C SER A 272 2.86 -14.70 3.13
N PRO A 273 1.67 -14.83 3.74
CA PRO A 273 1.21 -16.13 4.23
C PRO A 273 0.73 -17.11 3.14
N HIS A 274 0.53 -16.65 1.91
CA HIS A 274 0.02 -17.49 0.82
C HIS A 274 1.16 -18.16 0.03
N ASN A 275 0.80 -19.16 -0.78
CA ASN A 275 1.74 -19.83 -1.68
C ASN A 275 1.89 -19.04 -3.02
N TRP A 276 2.87 -19.43 -3.83
CA TRP A 276 3.20 -18.82 -5.11
C TRP A 276 2.02 -18.79 -6.11
N GLU A 277 1.06 -19.70 -5.99
CA GLU A 277 -0.10 -19.76 -6.90
C GLU A 277 -0.94 -18.48 -6.82
N LYS A 278 -0.91 -17.77 -5.66
CA LYS A 278 -1.66 -16.52 -5.47
C LYS A 278 -1.02 -15.31 -6.16
N LEU A 279 0.20 -15.45 -6.66
CA LEU A 279 0.93 -14.39 -7.36
C LEU A 279 0.65 -14.36 -8.88
N GLN A 280 -0.09 -15.36 -9.41
CA GLN A 280 -0.37 -15.46 -10.83
C GLN A 280 -1.35 -14.38 -11.32
N SER A 281 -1.18 -13.96 -12.59
CA SER A 281 -2.01 -12.93 -13.23
C SER A 281 -3.50 -13.26 -13.25
N ASN A 282 -3.87 -14.52 -13.42
CA ASN A 282 -5.27 -14.97 -13.43
C ASN A 282 -5.90 -15.08 -12.03
N VAL A 283 -5.12 -14.86 -10.96
CA VAL A 283 -5.63 -14.95 -9.59
C VAL A 283 -6.06 -13.59 -9.09
N ARG A 284 -7.25 -13.54 -8.55
CA ARG A 284 -7.83 -12.40 -7.84
C ARG A 284 -8.52 -12.89 -6.58
N SER A 285 -8.58 -12.02 -5.58
CA SER A 285 -9.38 -12.23 -4.37
C SER A 285 -10.38 -11.09 -4.23
N ASN A 286 -11.20 -11.13 -3.22
CA ASN A 286 -12.12 -10.06 -2.86
C ASN A 286 -12.41 -10.09 -1.37
N ALA A 287 -12.75 -8.92 -0.82
CA ALA A 287 -13.03 -8.78 0.59
C ALA A 287 -14.09 -7.69 0.86
N SER A 288 -14.67 -7.69 2.06
CA SER A 288 -15.58 -6.64 2.52
C SER A 288 -14.82 -5.32 2.70
N PRO A 289 -15.31 -4.19 2.15
CA PRO A 289 -14.58 -2.93 2.11
C PRO A 289 -14.41 -2.26 3.49
N ASP A 290 -15.25 -2.60 4.44
CA ASP A 290 -15.26 -2.09 5.81
C ASP A 290 -14.39 -2.90 6.76
N ARG A 291 -13.86 -4.04 6.31
CA ARG A 291 -13.00 -4.90 7.12
C ARG A 291 -11.53 -4.70 6.82
N TRP A 292 -10.70 -4.91 7.82
CA TRP A 292 -9.26 -4.94 7.73
C TRP A 292 -8.74 -6.38 7.88
N TYR A 293 -7.57 -6.65 7.28
CA TYR A 293 -6.97 -8.00 7.27
C TYR A 293 -5.47 -7.90 7.57
N PRO A 294 -4.88 -8.95 8.20
CA PRO A 294 -3.49 -8.95 8.66
C PRO A 294 -2.44 -8.99 7.56
N ASP A 295 -2.86 -9.14 6.32
CA ASP A 295 -2.01 -9.29 5.14
C ASP A 295 -2.52 -8.48 3.94
N THR A 296 -3.26 -7.41 4.22
CA THR A 296 -3.85 -6.57 3.17
C THR A 296 -3.50 -5.11 3.40
N GLY A 297 -2.84 -4.53 2.41
CA GLY A 297 -2.44 -3.14 2.30
C GLY A 297 -2.91 -2.54 0.97
N PHE A 298 -2.17 -1.58 0.43
CA PHE A 298 -2.49 -0.92 -0.84
C PHE A 298 -1.32 -0.12 -1.38
N ARG A 299 -1.40 0.23 -2.66
CA ARG A 299 -0.63 1.28 -3.33
C ARG A 299 -1.55 2.20 -4.11
N LEU A 300 -1.04 3.35 -4.54
CA LEU A 300 -1.83 4.34 -5.27
C LEU A 300 -1.32 4.51 -6.72
N ALA A 301 -2.21 5.08 -7.54
CA ALA A 301 -1.91 5.55 -8.87
C ALA A 301 -2.19 7.05 -9.00
N ARG A 302 -1.64 7.69 -10.05
CA ARG A 302 -1.88 9.10 -10.39
C ARG A 302 -1.77 9.33 -11.89
N SER A 303 -2.21 10.51 -12.37
CA SER A 303 -2.00 10.92 -13.76
C SER A 303 -0.51 11.06 -14.09
N ALA A 304 -0.12 10.69 -15.32
CA ALA A 304 1.27 10.77 -15.77
C ALA A 304 1.80 12.22 -15.89
N GLY A 305 0.93 13.22 -15.94
CA GLY A 305 1.27 14.62 -16.17
C GLY A 305 1.21 15.54 -14.92
N ASN A 306 1.15 14.98 -13.72
CA ASN A 306 1.08 15.75 -12.46
C ASN A 306 2.37 15.66 -11.65
#